data_9eeb93d808967928d9fc9a962a12e576
#
_entry.id   9eeb93d808967928d9fc9a962a12e576
#
_cell.length_a   1.000
_cell.length_b   1.000
_cell.length_c   1.000
_cell.angle_alpha   90.00
_cell.angle_beta   90.00
_cell.angle_gamma   90.00
#
_symmetry.space_group_name_H-M   'P 1'
#
loop_
_entity.id
_entity.type
_entity.pdbx_description
1 polymer ?
#
loop_
_entity_poly.entity_id
_entity_poly.type
_entity_poly.pdbx_seq_one_letter_code
_entity_poly.pdbx_strand_id
1 'polypeptide(L)'
;MFSEDEYRLDFFVDEGFQRKKCEKCGKFFWSRDAQRNTCGDPPCDPYTFIGSPIFKREHTLDEMREHYLSFFQARGHARIQRYPVVARWRDDIYLTIASIADFQPFVTSGQVPPPANPLTISQPCIRLDDLDSVGRSGRHLTTFEMMAHHVFNTREREIYWKDRTVRLCDELLAGLGMDPLAVTY
;
A
#
# COMPACT_ATOMS: atom_id res chain seq x y z
N MET A 1 17.84 -1.35 -15.17
CA MET A 1 16.86 -0.23 -15.25
C MET A 1 15.58 -0.85 -15.77
N PHE A 2 14.46 -0.67 -15.09
CA PHE A 2 13.18 -1.22 -15.55
C PHE A 2 12.74 -0.51 -16.83
N SER A 3 12.16 -1.24 -17.77
CA SER A 3 11.65 -0.66 -19.00
C SER A 3 10.36 0.13 -18.75
N GLU A 4 10.05 1.07 -19.64
CA GLU A 4 8.81 1.85 -19.54
C GLU A 4 7.56 0.97 -19.61
N ASP A 5 7.62 -0.10 -20.39
CA ASP A 5 6.53 -1.04 -20.59
C ASP A 5 6.17 -1.82 -19.31
N GLU A 6 7.12 -2.00 -18.38
CA GLU A 6 6.87 -2.67 -17.11
C GLU A 6 5.93 -1.90 -16.17
N TYR A 7 5.76 -0.60 -16.42
CA TYR A 7 4.84 0.27 -15.67
C TYR A 7 3.52 0.53 -16.40
N ARG A 8 3.36 0.02 -17.63
CA ARG A 8 2.14 0.12 -18.41
C ARG A 8 1.27 -1.10 -18.16
N LEU A 9 0.41 -1.01 -17.16
CA LEU A 9 -0.53 -2.08 -16.84
C LEU A 9 -1.79 -1.96 -17.72
N ASP A 10 -2.40 -3.10 -18.05
CA ASP A 10 -3.68 -3.15 -18.77
C ASP A 10 -4.75 -2.39 -18.00
N PHE A 11 -4.75 -2.51 -16.67
CA PHE A 11 -5.62 -1.73 -15.79
C PHE A 11 -5.62 -0.24 -16.10
N PHE A 12 -4.46 0.38 -16.30
CA PHE A 12 -4.39 1.82 -16.58
C PHE A 12 -5.04 2.19 -17.90
N VAL A 13 -4.89 1.32 -18.90
CA VAL A 13 -5.50 1.52 -20.22
C VAL A 13 -7.01 1.34 -20.14
N ASP A 14 -7.47 0.25 -19.53
CA ASP A 14 -8.88 -0.12 -19.39
C ASP A 14 -9.67 0.94 -18.61
N GLU A 15 -9.06 1.51 -17.57
CA GLU A 15 -9.67 2.44 -16.63
C GLU A 15 -9.44 3.93 -17.00
N GLY A 16 -8.85 4.19 -18.17
CA GLY A 16 -8.68 5.52 -18.71
C GLY A 16 -7.63 6.39 -18.01
N PHE A 17 -6.66 5.78 -17.35
CA PHE A 17 -5.52 6.51 -16.79
C PHE A 17 -4.60 7.01 -17.91
N GLN A 18 -4.07 8.20 -17.71
CA GLN A 18 -3.05 8.80 -18.55
C GLN A 18 -1.72 8.86 -17.81
N ARG A 19 -0.64 8.46 -18.48
CA ARG A 19 0.70 8.63 -17.95
C ARG A 19 1.14 10.07 -18.13
N LYS A 20 1.53 10.71 -17.04
CA LYS A 20 1.88 12.13 -16.99
C LYS A 20 3.21 12.31 -16.28
N LYS A 21 3.84 13.45 -16.51
CA LYS A 21 5.08 13.85 -15.82
C LYS A 21 4.76 14.95 -14.82
N CYS A 22 5.14 14.76 -13.57
CA CYS A 22 4.94 15.74 -12.52
C CYS A 22 5.76 17.02 -12.80
N GLU A 23 5.10 18.17 -12.78
CA GLU A 23 5.74 19.48 -13.04
C GLU A 23 6.74 19.86 -11.94
N LYS A 24 6.57 19.35 -10.71
CA LYS A 24 7.42 19.70 -9.56
C LYS A 24 8.63 18.80 -9.40
N CYS A 25 8.45 17.46 -9.45
CA CYS A 25 9.56 16.52 -9.23
C CYS A 25 10.07 15.83 -10.49
N GLY A 26 9.38 15.96 -11.62
CA GLY A 26 9.76 15.34 -12.88
C GLY A 26 9.52 13.82 -12.96
N LYS A 27 9.03 13.17 -11.90
CA LYS A 27 8.68 11.74 -11.92
C LYS A 27 7.43 11.50 -12.73
N PHE A 28 7.30 10.32 -13.31
CA PHE A 28 6.09 9.90 -14.00
C PHE A 28 5.06 9.34 -12.99
N PHE A 29 3.78 9.54 -13.31
CA PHE A 29 2.63 9.03 -12.57
C PHE A 29 1.46 8.76 -13.50
N TRP A 30 0.47 8.02 -13.04
CA TRP A 30 -0.76 7.72 -13.75
C TRP A 30 -1.94 8.41 -13.06
N SER A 31 -2.85 9.02 -13.82
CA SER A 31 -4.04 9.68 -13.29
C SER A 31 -5.20 9.62 -14.29
N ARG A 32 -6.43 9.50 -13.78
CA ARG A 32 -7.67 9.68 -14.56
C ARG A 32 -7.99 11.16 -14.78
N ASP A 33 -7.46 12.03 -13.91
CA ASP A 33 -7.68 13.48 -14.04
C ASP A 33 -6.74 14.08 -15.10
N ALA A 34 -7.33 14.47 -16.23
CA ALA A 34 -6.59 15.11 -17.33
C ALA A 34 -5.98 16.46 -16.95
N GLN A 35 -6.52 17.13 -15.93
CA GLN A 35 -6.04 18.45 -15.48
C GLN A 35 -4.93 18.35 -14.41
N ARG A 36 -4.69 17.15 -13.85
CA ARG A 36 -3.71 16.97 -12.81
C ARG A 36 -2.28 17.08 -13.34
N ASN A 37 -1.48 17.96 -12.75
CA ASN A 37 -0.10 18.24 -13.15
C ASN A 37 0.93 17.76 -12.13
N THR A 38 0.50 17.25 -10.97
CA THR A 38 1.36 16.77 -9.89
C THR A 38 1.07 15.33 -9.53
N CYS A 39 2.10 14.59 -9.05
CA CYS A 39 2.00 13.16 -8.77
C CYS A 39 1.17 12.80 -7.53
N GLY A 40 0.83 13.76 -6.67
CA GLY A 40 0.16 13.50 -5.40
C GLY A 40 1.12 13.21 -4.24
N ASP A 41 2.37 12.93 -4.52
CA ASP A 41 3.37 12.68 -3.48
C ASP A 41 3.82 13.99 -2.80
N PRO A 42 4.12 13.97 -1.51
CA PRO A 42 4.84 15.05 -0.86
C PRO A 42 6.30 15.11 -1.37
N PRO A 43 6.87 16.28 -1.51
CA PRO A 43 6.32 17.62 -1.27
C PRO A 43 5.57 18.22 -2.46
N CYS A 44 5.26 17.43 -3.51
CA CYS A 44 4.62 17.95 -4.72
C CYS A 44 3.21 18.47 -4.46
N ASP A 45 2.45 17.75 -3.61
CA ASP A 45 1.11 18.17 -3.19
C ASP A 45 1.07 18.35 -1.67
N PRO A 46 0.41 19.43 -1.18
CA PRO A 46 0.20 19.60 0.25
C PRO A 46 -0.81 18.57 0.76
N TYR A 47 -0.73 18.25 2.06
CA TYR A 47 -1.76 17.44 2.70
C TYR A 47 -3.02 18.26 2.94
N THR A 48 -4.09 17.87 2.28
CA THR A 48 -5.39 18.55 2.36
C THR A 48 -6.42 17.76 3.16
N PHE A 49 -6.11 16.52 3.57
CA PHE A 49 -7.05 15.64 4.25
C PHE A 49 -7.31 16.00 5.73
N ILE A 50 -6.41 16.77 6.38
CA ILE A 50 -6.62 17.18 7.76
C ILE A 50 -7.79 18.17 7.79
N GLY A 51 -8.88 17.77 8.47
CA GLY A 51 -10.13 18.54 8.50
C GLY A 51 -10.98 18.42 7.21
N SER A 52 -10.53 17.65 6.24
CA SER A 52 -11.26 17.39 4.98
C SER A 52 -11.25 15.90 4.69
N PRO A 53 -12.23 15.14 5.20
CA PRO A 53 -12.25 13.69 5.02
C PRO A 53 -12.33 13.33 3.53
N ILE A 54 -11.47 12.41 3.10
CA ILE A 54 -11.40 11.94 1.72
C ILE A 54 -12.34 10.76 1.43
N PHE A 55 -12.87 10.14 2.47
CA PHE A 55 -13.82 9.05 2.38
C PHE A 55 -15.25 9.55 2.60
N LYS A 56 -16.23 8.81 2.08
CA LYS A 56 -17.66 9.16 2.23
C LYS A 56 -18.14 9.18 3.67
N ARG A 57 -17.48 8.47 4.58
CA ARG A 57 -17.76 8.47 6.00
C ARG A 57 -16.50 8.38 6.82
N GLU A 58 -16.56 8.83 8.04
CA GLU A 58 -15.52 8.60 9.03
C GLU A 58 -15.47 7.13 9.45
N HIS A 59 -14.26 6.65 9.75
CA HIS A 59 -14.01 5.32 10.25
C HIS A 59 -13.13 5.42 11.50
N THR A 60 -13.46 4.64 12.49
CA THR A 60 -12.52 4.36 13.58
C THR A 60 -11.36 3.50 13.07
N LEU A 61 -10.28 3.41 13.83
CA LEU A 61 -9.14 2.55 13.50
C LEU A 61 -9.57 1.08 13.36
N ASP A 62 -10.43 0.61 14.27
CA ASP A 62 -10.91 -0.77 14.25
C ASP A 62 -11.82 -1.06 13.04
N GLU A 63 -12.70 -0.13 12.70
CA GLU A 63 -13.56 -0.25 11.51
C GLU A 63 -12.73 -0.27 10.23
N MET A 64 -11.71 0.58 10.11
CA MET A 64 -10.85 0.62 8.93
C MET A 64 -10.04 -0.66 8.80
N ARG A 65 -9.48 -1.17 9.91
CA ARG A 65 -8.76 -2.44 9.96
C ARG A 65 -9.66 -3.59 9.51
N GLU A 66 -10.86 -3.67 10.07
CA GLU A 66 -11.82 -4.72 9.73
C GLU A 66 -12.30 -4.61 8.29
N HIS A 67 -12.56 -3.41 7.80
CA HIS A 67 -12.94 -3.17 6.40
C HIS A 67 -11.87 -3.70 5.43
N TYR A 68 -10.60 -3.34 5.68
CA TYR A 68 -9.48 -3.80 4.85
C TYR A 68 -9.34 -5.33 4.86
N LEU A 69 -9.26 -5.92 6.04
CA LEU A 69 -9.05 -7.36 6.18
C LEU A 69 -10.19 -8.18 5.59
N SER A 70 -11.45 -7.78 5.84
CA SER A 70 -12.63 -8.44 5.28
C SER A 70 -12.73 -8.28 3.76
N PHE A 71 -12.33 -7.11 3.21
CA PHE A 71 -12.30 -6.90 1.77
C PHE A 71 -11.38 -7.91 1.06
N PHE A 72 -10.17 -8.11 1.58
CA PHE A 72 -9.22 -9.06 1.02
C PHE A 72 -9.60 -10.53 1.32
N GLN A 73 -10.16 -10.80 2.49
CA GLN A 73 -10.66 -12.12 2.84
C GLN A 73 -11.78 -12.57 1.89
N ALA A 74 -12.71 -11.70 1.56
CA ALA A 74 -13.76 -11.97 0.56
C ALA A 74 -13.21 -12.23 -0.86
N ARG A 75 -11.95 -11.86 -1.11
CA ARG A 75 -11.23 -12.08 -2.37
C ARG A 75 -10.19 -13.20 -2.30
N GLY A 76 -10.33 -14.10 -1.33
CA GLY A 76 -9.54 -15.32 -1.22
C GLY A 76 -8.21 -15.18 -0.47
N HIS A 77 -7.95 -14.05 0.18
CA HIS A 77 -6.76 -13.89 1.02
C HIS A 77 -7.05 -14.43 2.43
N ALA A 78 -6.17 -15.27 2.94
CA ALA A 78 -6.28 -15.72 4.32
C ALA A 78 -5.89 -14.58 5.28
N ARG A 79 -6.77 -14.27 6.22
CA ARG A 79 -6.45 -13.33 7.29
C ARG A 79 -5.54 -14.01 8.30
N ILE A 80 -4.38 -13.43 8.57
CA ILE A 80 -3.43 -13.95 9.55
C ILE A 80 -3.28 -13.03 10.75
N GLN A 81 -2.74 -13.58 11.84
CA GLN A 81 -2.41 -12.82 13.04
C GLN A 81 -1.22 -11.89 12.78
N ARG A 82 -1.24 -10.72 13.43
CA ARG A 82 -0.13 -9.76 13.40
C ARG A 82 1.09 -10.30 14.17
N TYR A 83 2.25 -9.92 13.71
CA TYR A 83 3.53 -10.24 14.36
C TYR A 83 3.87 -9.21 15.45
N PRO A 84 4.74 -9.55 16.39
CA PRO A 84 5.26 -8.60 17.35
C PRO A 84 5.99 -7.44 16.69
N VAL A 85 5.88 -6.23 17.26
CA VAL A 85 6.64 -5.07 16.78
C VAL A 85 8.15 -5.25 16.97
N VAL A 86 8.56 -5.95 18.02
CA VAL A 86 9.97 -6.33 18.21
C VAL A 86 10.26 -7.54 17.33
N ALA A 87 11.12 -7.36 16.34
CA ALA A 87 11.44 -8.34 15.29
C ALA A 87 12.43 -9.41 15.80
N ARG A 88 11.97 -10.28 16.72
CA ARG A 88 12.83 -11.29 17.39
C ARG A 88 13.28 -12.44 16.49
N TRP A 89 12.74 -12.57 15.28
CA TRP A 89 13.05 -13.65 14.32
C TRP A 89 14.21 -13.29 13.38
N ARG A 90 14.77 -12.09 13.50
CA ARG A 90 15.88 -11.60 12.67
C ARG A 90 16.78 -10.67 13.49
N ASP A 91 18.03 -10.55 13.09
CA ASP A 91 19.11 -9.84 13.79
C ASP A 91 19.55 -8.54 13.13
N ASP A 92 19.03 -8.26 11.92
CA ASP A 92 19.38 -7.07 11.13
C ASP A 92 18.42 -5.88 11.35
N ILE A 93 17.27 -6.10 12.01
CA ILE A 93 16.34 -5.06 12.44
C ILE A 93 15.86 -5.29 13.87
N TYR A 94 15.62 -4.23 14.61
CA TYR A 94 15.06 -4.30 15.97
C TYR A 94 13.53 -4.25 15.97
N LEU A 95 12.96 -3.42 15.09
CA LEU A 95 11.53 -3.15 15.05
C LEU A 95 10.95 -3.51 13.68
N THR A 96 9.72 -3.96 13.65
CA THR A 96 8.97 -4.20 12.42
C THR A 96 8.61 -2.85 11.79
N ILE A 97 9.22 -2.54 10.65
CA ILE A 97 9.08 -1.28 9.94
C ILE A 97 8.07 -1.34 8.79
N ALA A 98 7.68 -2.54 8.39
CA ALA A 98 6.71 -2.82 7.34
C ALA A 98 6.19 -4.25 7.47
N SER A 99 4.99 -4.52 6.96
CA SER A 99 4.38 -5.85 6.99
C SER A 99 5.21 -6.92 6.25
N ILE A 100 5.95 -6.54 5.21
CA ILE A 100 6.82 -7.48 4.49
C ILE A 100 8.00 -7.97 5.36
N ALA A 101 8.41 -7.19 6.35
CA ALA A 101 9.49 -7.57 7.26
C ALA A 101 9.16 -8.85 8.05
N ASP A 102 7.87 -9.14 8.26
CA ASP A 102 7.40 -10.36 8.92
C ASP A 102 7.76 -11.63 8.15
N PHE A 103 7.95 -11.49 6.84
CA PHE A 103 8.21 -12.60 5.92
C PHE A 103 9.67 -12.63 5.42
N GLN A 104 10.43 -11.61 5.72
CA GLN A 104 11.84 -11.50 5.33
C GLN A 104 12.77 -12.00 6.44
N PRO A 105 13.90 -12.63 6.05
CA PRO A 105 14.27 -13.05 4.70
C PRO A 105 13.71 -14.43 4.31
N PHE A 106 13.19 -15.18 5.26
CA PHE A 106 12.98 -16.64 5.16
C PHE A 106 11.87 -17.03 4.17
N VAL A 107 10.71 -16.35 4.24
CA VAL A 107 9.60 -16.63 3.31
C VAL A 107 9.91 -16.07 1.92
N THR A 108 10.44 -14.84 1.85
CA THR A 108 10.74 -14.20 0.57
C THR A 108 11.86 -14.89 -0.21
N SER A 109 12.76 -15.60 0.48
CA SER A 109 13.80 -16.44 -0.14
C SER A 109 13.33 -17.85 -0.48
N GLY A 110 12.13 -18.25 -0.08
CA GLY A 110 11.60 -19.59 -0.25
C GLY A 110 12.14 -20.64 0.73
N GLN A 111 12.90 -20.24 1.76
CA GLN A 111 13.42 -21.15 2.78
C GLN A 111 12.32 -21.70 3.69
N VAL A 112 11.30 -20.88 3.95
CA VAL A 112 10.15 -21.26 4.76
C VAL A 112 8.87 -20.94 3.97
N PRO A 113 7.87 -21.82 3.96
CA PRO A 113 6.61 -21.54 3.29
C PRO A 113 5.87 -20.38 4.01
N PRO A 114 5.11 -19.56 3.27
CA PRO A 114 4.26 -18.56 3.90
C PRO A 114 3.16 -19.22 4.74
N PRO A 115 2.68 -18.57 5.83
CA PRO A 115 1.61 -19.11 6.66
C PRO A 115 0.29 -19.30 5.91
N ALA A 116 0.12 -18.53 4.83
CA ALA A 116 -0.95 -18.68 3.84
C ALA A 116 -0.55 -17.94 2.55
N ASN A 117 -1.17 -18.27 1.42
CA ASN A 117 -0.86 -17.63 0.14
C ASN A 117 -2.05 -17.69 -0.83
N PRO A 118 -2.71 -16.57 -1.15
CA PRO A 118 -2.44 -15.20 -0.69
C PRO A 118 -2.89 -14.95 0.76
N LEU A 119 -2.37 -13.90 1.37
CA LEU A 119 -2.74 -13.52 2.75
C LEU A 119 -2.99 -12.01 2.89
N THR A 120 -3.68 -11.65 3.99
CA THR A 120 -3.88 -10.27 4.42
C THR A 120 -3.59 -10.11 5.91
N ILE A 121 -3.02 -8.98 6.28
CA ILE A 121 -2.56 -8.67 7.63
C ILE A 121 -2.70 -7.17 7.92
N SER A 122 -2.92 -6.82 9.19
CA SER A 122 -2.76 -5.45 9.68
C SER A 122 -1.64 -5.46 10.72
N GLN A 123 -0.45 -5.04 10.30
CA GLN A 123 0.78 -5.13 11.07
C GLN A 123 1.12 -3.80 11.75
N PRO A 124 1.20 -3.74 13.10
CA PRO A 124 1.74 -2.58 13.79
C PRO A 124 3.22 -2.40 13.45
N CYS A 125 3.58 -1.19 13.10
CA CYS A 125 4.93 -0.82 12.67
C CYS A 125 5.45 0.38 13.45
N ILE A 126 6.77 0.45 13.62
CA ILE A 126 7.48 1.60 14.15
C ILE A 126 8.64 1.92 13.19
N ARG A 127 8.73 3.19 12.78
CA ARG A 127 9.87 3.73 12.03
C ARG A 127 10.55 4.81 12.84
N LEU A 128 11.86 4.81 12.82
CA LEU A 128 12.68 5.81 13.49
C LEU A 128 13.25 6.85 12.53
N ASP A 129 12.90 6.73 11.24
CA ASP A 129 13.20 7.74 10.24
C ASP A 129 12.32 8.98 10.48
N ASP A 130 12.83 10.14 10.13
CA ASP A 130 12.09 11.41 10.21
C ASP A 130 11.54 11.76 11.61
N LEU A 131 12.22 11.36 12.68
CA LEU A 131 11.80 11.61 14.06
C LEU A 131 11.48 13.08 14.33
N ASP A 132 12.25 14.00 13.73
CA ASP A 132 12.04 15.44 13.85
C ASP A 132 10.71 15.92 13.23
N SER A 133 10.12 15.13 12.38
CA SER A 133 8.83 15.41 11.73
C SER A 133 7.61 14.90 12.52
N VAL A 134 7.85 14.03 13.52
CA VAL A 134 6.77 13.46 14.36
C VAL A 134 6.06 14.58 15.14
N GLY A 135 4.73 14.60 15.03
CA GLY A 135 3.89 15.62 15.64
C GLY A 135 3.93 17.02 14.97
N ARG A 136 4.74 17.20 13.93
CA ARG A 136 4.87 18.47 13.21
C ARG A 136 4.22 18.44 11.82
N SER A 137 4.40 17.37 11.10
CA SER A 137 3.92 17.24 9.70
C SER A 137 2.43 16.87 9.60
N GLY A 138 1.80 16.47 10.70
CA GLY A 138 0.43 15.95 10.74
C GLY A 138 0.28 14.53 10.18
N ARG A 139 1.37 13.89 9.76
CA ARG A 139 1.38 12.55 9.16
C ARG A 139 2.47 11.62 9.67
N HIS A 140 3.51 12.16 10.30
CA HIS A 140 4.51 11.35 10.99
C HIS A 140 4.04 11.09 12.40
N LEU A 141 3.70 9.85 12.67
CA LEU A 141 3.25 9.37 13.97
C LEU A 141 4.31 8.46 14.59
N THR A 142 4.26 8.25 15.89
CA THR A 142 5.18 7.37 16.62
C THR A 142 5.02 5.91 16.21
N THR A 143 3.79 5.50 15.91
CA THR A 143 3.43 4.16 15.47
C THR A 143 2.36 4.26 14.37
N PHE A 144 2.26 3.25 13.54
CA PHE A 144 1.21 3.12 12.54
C PHE A 144 0.88 1.64 12.31
N GLU A 145 -0.26 1.36 11.71
CA GLU A 145 -0.59 0.03 11.22
C GLU A 145 -0.44 -0.01 9.69
N MET A 146 0.31 -0.98 9.21
CA MET A 146 0.39 -1.27 7.79
C MET A 146 -0.59 -2.38 7.45
N MET A 147 -1.73 -2.01 6.91
CA MET A 147 -2.69 -2.96 6.35
C MET A 147 -2.18 -3.39 4.99
N ALA A 148 -1.99 -4.68 4.81
CA ALA A 148 -1.36 -5.21 3.61
C ALA A 148 -1.99 -6.53 3.17
N HIS A 149 -1.90 -6.77 1.86
CA HIS A 149 -2.11 -8.09 1.28
C HIS A 149 -0.79 -8.54 0.63
N HIS A 150 -0.50 -9.81 0.73
CA HIS A 150 0.72 -10.39 0.20
C HIS A 150 0.40 -11.62 -0.64
N VAL A 151 1.13 -11.75 -1.73
CA VAL A 151 1.20 -12.95 -2.54
C VAL A 151 2.66 -13.32 -2.75
N PHE A 152 2.97 -14.60 -2.57
CA PHE A 152 4.31 -15.15 -2.74
C PHE A 152 4.31 -16.03 -3.97
N ASN A 153 4.69 -15.44 -5.10
CA ASN A 153 4.82 -16.16 -6.37
C ASN A 153 6.10 -16.98 -6.39
N THR A 154 6.06 -18.12 -7.04
CA THR A 154 7.24 -18.95 -7.35
C THR A 154 7.41 -19.03 -8.86
N ARG A 155 8.50 -19.65 -9.31
CA ARG A 155 8.72 -19.88 -10.75
C ARG A 155 7.67 -20.79 -11.36
N GLU A 156 7.13 -21.73 -10.57
CA GLU A 156 6.16 -22.74 -11.01
C GLU A 156 4.71 -22.26 -10.83
N ARG A 157 4.48 -21.25 -9.99
CA ARG A 157 3.12 -20.81 -9.65
C ARG A 157 3.06 -19.30 -9.44
N GLU A 158 2.45 -18.62 -10.40
CA GLU A 158 2.00 -17.24 -10.24
C GLU A 158 0.52 -17.24 -9.80
N ILE A 159 0.21 -16.53 -8.71
CA ILE A 159 -1.16 -16.36 -8.21
C ILE A 159 -1.76 -15.11 -8.84
N TYR A 160 -1.08 -13.99 -8.71
CA TYR A 160 -1.33 -12.73 -9.44
C TYR A 160 -0.11 -11.80 -9.31
N TRP A 161 -0.05 -10.75 -10.11
CA TRP A 161 1.06 -9.79 -10.13
C TRP A 161 0.56 -8.35 -10.14
N LYS A 162 1.33 -7.42 -10.67
CA LYS A 162 1.13 -5.97 -10.60
C LYS A 162 -0.30 -5.54 -10.97
N ASP A 163 -0.82 -5.96 -12.12
CA ASP A 163 -2.13 -5.52 -12.61
C ASP A 163 -3.25 -5.85 -11.62
N ARG A 164 -3.31 -7.10 -11.16
CA ARG A 164 -4.32 -7.50 -10.19
C ARG A 164 -4.15 -6.81 -8.83
N THR A 165 -2.90 -6.54 -8.42
CA THR A 165 -2.61 -5.80 -7.19
C THR A 165 -3.19 -4.39 -7.26
N VAL A 166 -2.96 -3.67 -8.37
CA VAL A 166 -3.46 -2.30 -8.55
C VAL A 166 -4.99 -2.29 -8.65
N ARG A 167 -5.60 -3.24 -9.38
CA ARG A 167 -7.07 -3.39 -9.44
C ARG A 167 -7.69 -3.59 -8.05
N LEU A 168 -7.10 -4.43 -7.22
CA LEU A 168 -7.57 -4.66 -5.85
C LEU A 168 -7.49 -3.39 -4.99
N CYS A 169 -6.41 -2.62 -5.13
CA CYS A 169 -6.28 -1.35 -4.43
C CYS A 169 -7.33 -0.33 -4.89
N ASP A 170 -7.55 -0.21 -6.20
CA ASP A 170 -8.54 0.71 -6.78
C ASP A 170 -9.97 0.32 -6.35
N GLU A 171 -10.32 -0.97 -6.40
CA GLU A 171 -11.59 -1.51 -5.89
C GLU A 171 -11.82 -1.16 -4.41
N LEU A 172 -10.77 -1.29 -3.56
CA LEU A 172 -10.84 -0.93 -2.14
C LEU A 172 -11.10 0.56 -1.96
N LEU A 173 -10.35 1.42 -2.63
CA LEU A 173 -10.49 2.87 -2.55
C LEU A 173 -11.86 3.34 -3.03
N ALA A 174 -12.35 2.77 -4.14
CA ALA A 174 -13.70 3.01 -4.63
C ALA A 174 -14.78 2.58 -3.62
N GLY A 175 -14.59 1.43 -2.97
CA GLY A 175 -15.46 0.94 -1.90
C GLY A 175 -15.52 1.86 -0.68
N LEU A 176 -14.41 2.52 -0.34
CA LEU A 176 -14.34 3.55 0.69
C LEU A 176 -14.96 4.89 0.25
N GLY A 177 -15.27 5.01 -1.05
CA GLY A 177 -15.88 6.20 -1.64
C GLY A 177 -14.92 7.32 -1.94
N MET A 178 -13.65 6.98 -2.16
CA MET A 178 -12.68 7.96 -2.66
C MET A 178 -13.06 8.40 -4.07
N ASP A 179 -12.83 9.68 -4.36
CA ASP A 179 -12.99 10.21 -5.72
C ASP A 179 -11.94 9.57 -6.65
N PRO A 180 -12.37 8.89 -7.74
CA PRO A 180 -11.44 8.26 -8.68
C PRO A 180 -10.45 9.24 -9.32
N LEU A 181 -10.82 10.52 -9.46
CA LEU A 181 -9.93 11.55 -10.01
C LEU A 181 -8.83 11.97 -9.03
N ALA A 182 -9.01 11.72 -7.73
CA ALA A 182 -8.00 11.99 -6.71
C ALA A 182 -6.90 10.93 -6.65
N VAL A 183 -7.14 9.74 -7.22
CA VAL A 183 -6.19 8.61 -7.15
C VAL A 183 -5.10 8.74 -8.21
N THR A 184 -3.85 8.57 -7.78
CA THR A 184 -2.66 8.50 -8.65
C THR A 184 -1.84 7.26 -8.33
N TYR A 185 -1.13 6.75 -9.35
CA TYR A 185 -0.21 5.60 -9.24
C TYR A 185 1.16 5.96 -9.80
#